data_a025f08725033e98e953d511b606fdca
#
_entry.id   a025f08725033e98e953d511b606fdca
#
_cell.length_a   1.000
_cell.length_b   1.000
_cell.length_c   1.000
_cell.angle_alpha   90.00
_cell.angle_beta   90.00
_cell.angle_gamma   90.00
#
_symmetry.space_group_name_H-M   'P 1'
#
loop_
_entity.id
_entity.type
_entity.pdbx_description
1 polymer ?
#
loop_
_entity_poly.entity_id
_entity_poly.type
_entity_poly.pdbx_seq_one_letter_code
_entity_poly.pdbx_strand_id
1 'polypeptide(L)'
;MRRAALLCAIVVVASGCGLGAGSERNGGVQLRVTRDLGHKRLGAVRVKKIREDQTVMRLLRSKFDVGTRYGGRFVQSIGGLSGKGASGQVDWFYFVNGIEASVGAAEYTLSPGDVVQWDYRRWDAAMRVPAIVGAFPEPFLHGLKGKRYPVRVECADDSSPPCRLVKGRLERAGVAATGASLGTSGTRHVLRVVVAPWKRAKIVAAVAALAQGPQSSGVFARFARGGRVLYLLGPSGEVTSTAPPGTGLVAALAPSQDEIVWVVTGLDGRGVAAAARALDARSLKDAYAVAATRGRVVKLP
;
A
#
# COMPACT_ATOMS: atom_id res chain seq x y z
N MET A 1 -85.56 -15.77 1.40
CA MET A 1 -84.60 -14.71 1.70
C MET A 1 -83.33 -15.37 2.25
N ARG A 2 -82.37 -15.59 1.40
CA ARG A 2 -81.06 -16.21 1.78
C ARG A 2 -80.01 -15.11 1.87
N ARG A 3 -79.46 -14.87 3.05
CA ARG A 3 -78.35 -13.93 3.32
C ARG A 3 -77.05 -14.64 3.04
N ALA A 4 -76.32 -14.20 2.03
CA ALA A 4 -74.97 -14.62 1.73
C ALA A 4 -74.00 -13.81 2.62
N ALA A 5 -73.25 -14.46 3.50
CA ALA A 5 -72.18 -13.84 4.26
C ALA A 5 -70.87 -13.91 3.46
N LEU A 6 -70.34 -12.74 3.13
CA LEU A 6 -69.05 -12.58 2.44
C LEU A 6 -67.91 -12.63 3.49
N LEU A 7 -67.12 -13.69 3.50
CA LEU A 7 -65.89 -13.76 4.31
C LEU A 7 -64.78 -13.05 3.55
N CYS A 8 -64.30 -11.90 4.09
CA CYS A 8 -63.13 -11.20 3.62
C CYS A 8 -61.88 -11.85 4.24
N ALA A 9 -61.11 -12.61 3.48
CA ALA A 9 -59.85 -13.15 3.92
C ALA A 9 -58.75 -12.04 3.83
N ILE A 10 -58.31 -11.56 4.97
CA ILE A 10 -57.17 -10.61 5.05
C ILE A 10 -55.88 -11.43 4.92
N VAL A 11 -55.19 -11.31 3.78
CA VAL A 11 -53.83 -11.83 3.55
C VAL A 11 -52.85 -10.85 4.21
N VAL A 12 -52.33 -11.18 5.37
CA VAL A 12 -51.22 -10.45 5.99
C VAL A 12 -49.93 -10.85 5.28
N VAL A 13 -49.44 -9.98 4.36
CA VAL A 13 -48.12 -10.12 3.78
C VAL A 13 -47.13 -9.70 4.83
N ALA A 14 -46.52 -10.66 5.51
CA ALA A 14 -45.38 -10.45 6.43
C ALA A 14 -44.18 -10.02 5.56
N SER A 15 -43.94 -8.71 5.46
CA SER A 15 -42.70 -8.16 4.92
C SER A 15 -41.57 -8.50 5.91
N GLY A 16 -40.98 -9.66 5.76
CA GLY A 16 -39.77 -10.04 6.48
C GLY A 16 -38.68 -9.04 6.13
N CYS A 17 -38.30 -8.15 7.08
CA CYS A 17 -37.05 -7.41 7.01
C CYS A 17 -35.93 -8.44 6.90
N GLY A 18 -35.47 -8.68 5.70
CA GLY A 18 -34.37 -9.58 5.43
C GLY A 18 -33.08 -9.04 6.05
N LEU A 19 -32.76 -9.52 7.23
CA LEU A 19 -31.37 -9.57 7.71
C LEU A 19 -30.60 -10.61 6.89
N GLY A 20 -30.70 -10.50 5.55
CA GLY A 20 -29.95 -11.31 4.60
C GLY A 20 -28.45 -10.99 4.73
N ALA A 21 -27.64 -12.01 4.67
CA ALA A 21 -26.21 -11.89 4.42
C ALA A 21 -26.03 -10.97 3.21
N GLY A 22 -25.43 -9.77 3.41
CA GLY A 22 -25.31 -8.72 2.39
C GLY A 22 -24.87 -9.25 1.04
N SER A 23 -25.20 -8.52 -0.04
CA SER A 23 -24.95 -8.93 -1.42
C SER A 23 -23.44 -9.22 -1.63
N GLU A 24 -23.13 -10.24 -2.41
CA GLU A 24 -21.78 -10.54 -2.85
C GLU A 24 -21.35 -9.59 -3.97
N ARG A 25 -20.17 -9.01 -3.86
CA ARG A 25 -19.56 -8.19 -4.91
C ARG A 25 -18.54 -9.02 -5.69
N ASN A 26 -18.59 -8.95 -7.00
CA ASN A 26 -17.56 -9.49 -7.88
C ASN A 26 -16.33 -8.57 -7.86
N GLY A 27 -15.13 -9.16 -7.95
CA GLY A 27 -13.88 -8.46 -7.84
C GLY A 27 -13.17 -8.88 -6.55
N GLY A 28 -12.16 -9.73 -6.70
CA GLY A 28 -11.53 -10.39 -5.57
C GLY A 28 -10.67 -9.46 -4.72
N VAL A 29 -10.33 -9.91 -3.52
CA VAL A 29 -9.38 -9.29 -2.61
C VAL A 29 -8.18 -10.21 -2.43
N GLN A 30 -6.98 -9.65 -2.35
CA GLN A 30 -5.79 -10.38 -1.95
C GLN A 30 -5.50 -10.09 -0.47
N LEU A 31 -5.27 -11.15 0.30
CA LEU A 31 -4.81 -11.06 1.68
C LEU A 31 -3.42 -11.69 1.77
N ARG A 32 -2.45 -10.95 2.28
CA ARG A 32 -1.07 -11.37 2.50
C ARG A 32 -0.71 -11.15 3.95
N VAL A 33 -0.02 -12.11 4.55
CA VAL A 33 0.53 -12.03 5.89
C VAL A 33 2.03 -12.19 5.78
N THR A 34 2.76 -11.20 6.24
CA THR A 34 4.22 -11.12 6.17
C THR A 34 4.81 -10.84 7.54
N ARG A 35 6.12 -10.91 7.66
CA ARG A 35 6.89 -10.42 8.80
C ARG A 35 8.20 -9.80 8.33
N ASP A 36 8.84 -9.10 9.26
CA ASP A 36 10.16 -8.50 9.06
C ASP A 36 10.14 -7.52 7.87
N LEU A 37 9.18 -6.56 7.91
CA LEU A 37 9.03 -5.50 6.90
C LEU A 37 8.85 -6.07 5.48
N GLY A 38 8.00 -7.11 5.37
CA GLY A 38 7.66 -7.76 4.10
C GLY A 38 8.67 -8.78 3.59
N HIS A 39 9.79 -8.98 4.28
CA HIS A 39 10.84 -9.90 3.81
C HIS A 39 10.40 -11.36 3.84
N LYS A 40 9.64 -11.78 4.84
CA LYS A 40 9.17 -13.15 4.99
C LYS A 40 7.66 -13.25 4.88
N ARG A 41 7.18 -13.96 3.87
CA ARG A 41 5.75 -14.27 3.74
C ARG A 41 5.39 -15.43 4.65
N LEU A 42 4.34 -15.26 5.46
CA LEU A 42 3.74 -16.28 6.31
C LEU A 42 2.54 -16.93 5.65
N GLY A 43 1.78 -16.18 4.84
CA GLY A 43 0.64 -16.71 4.11
C GLY A 43 0.11 -15.72 3.07
N ALA A 44 -0.63 -16.24 2.09
CA ALA A 44 -1.34 -15.43 1.11
C ALA A 44 -2.58 -16.16 0.62
N VAL A 45 -3.69 -15.45 0.50
CA VAL A 45 -4.97 -15.97 0.00
C VAL A 45 -5.56 -14.96 -0.99
N ARG A 46 -6.18 -15.47 -2.05
CA ARG A 46 -7.01 -14.68 -2.95
C ARG A 46 -8.45 -15.13 -2.82
N VAL A 47 -9.32 -14.18 -2.50
CA VAL A 47 -10.76 -14.38 -2.41
C VAL A 47 -11.39 -13.79 -3.66
N LYS A 48 -12.18 -14.58 -4.40
CA LYS A 48 -12.77 -14.13 -5.69
C LYS A 48 -13.96 -13.20 -5.53
N LYS A 49 -14.70 -13.35 -4.43
CA LYS A 49 -15.88 -12.56 -4.09
C LYS A 49 -15.80 -12.09 -2.67
N ILE A 50 -16.30 -10.93 -2.37
CA ILE A 50 -16.41 -10.39 -1.00
C ILE A 50 -17.86 -10.00 -0.71
N ARG A 51 -18.23 -10.05 0.56
CA ARG A 51 -19.52 -9.53 1.02
C ARG A 51 -19.47 -8.01 1.08
N GLU A 52 -20.61 -7.38 0.96
CA GLU A 52 -20.72 -5.91 1.00
C GLU A 52 -20.19 -5.31 2.31
N ASP A 53 -20.42 -6.01 3.42
CA ASP A 53 -19.97 -5.64 4.77
C ASP A 53 -18.63 -6.29 5.16
N GLN A 54 -17.86 -6.82 4.19
CA GLN A 54 -16.60 -7.50 4.47
C GLN A 54 -15.55 -6.54 5.01
N THR A 55 -15.18 -6.71 6.29
CA THR A 55 -14.08 -5.95 6.88
C THR A 55 -12.75 -6.69 6.76
N VAL A 56 -11.64 -5.95 6.93
CA VAL A 56 -10.29 -6.52 6.98
C VAL A 56 -10.21 -7.59 8.07
N MET A 57 -10.77 -7.33 9.26
CA MET A 57 -10.80 -8.28 10.38
C MET A 57 -11.58 -9.55 10.05
N ARG A 58 -12.78 -9.43 9.47
CA ARG A 58 -13.58 -10.59 9.07
C ARG A 58 -12.86 -11.45 8.05
N LEU A 59 -12.22 -10.81 7.03
CA LEU A 59 -11.42 -11.54 6.06
C LEU A 59 -10.25 -12.26 6.71
N LEU A 60 -9.49 -11.58 7.57
CA LEU A 60 -8.33 -12.16 8.25
C LEU A 60 -8.73 -13.39 9.06
N ARG A 61 -9.76 -13.26 9.94
CA ARG A 61 -10.25 -14.36 10.79
C ARG A 61 -10.84 -15.53 10.02
N SER A 62 -11.35 -15.29 8.81
CA SER A 62 -11.87 -16.38 7.97
C SER A 62 -10.77 -17.23 7.33
N LYS A 63 -9.50 -16.77 7.35
CA LYS A 63 -8.39 -17.40 6.64
C LYS A 63 -7.20 -17.78 7.53
N PHE A 64 -7.10 -17.18 8.70
CA PHE A 64 -6.00 -17.40 9.63
C PHE A 64 -6.55 -17.54 11.06
N ASP A 65 -5.77 -18.24 11.89
CA ASP A 65 -5.99 -18.22 13.35
C ASP A 65 -5.57 -16.85 13.88
N VAL A 66 -6.50 -16.14 14.53
CA VAL A 66 -6.32 -14.74 14.96
C VAL A 66 -6.71 -14.57 16.41
N GLY A 67 -5.74 -14.29 17.25
CA GLY A 67 -5.96 -13.81 18.61
C GLY A 67 -6.21 -12.30 18.60
N THR A 68 -7.19 -11.87 19.39
CA THR A 68 -7.57 -10.45 19.48
C THR A 68 -7.62 -9.96 20.93
N ARG A 69 -7.52 -8.62 21.11
CA ARG A 69 -7.75 -7.91 22.38
C ARG A 69 -8.79 -6.80 22.23
N TYR A 70 -9.17 -6.17 23.32
CA TYR A 70 -10.09 -5.03 23.39
C TYR A 70 -11.41 -5.28 22.66
N GLY A 71 -12.09 -6.38 23.02
CA GLY A 71 -13.37 -6.74 22.41
C GLY A 71 -13.30 -7.12 20.94
N GLY A 72 -12.15 -7.66 20.48
CA GLY A 72 -11.98 -8.10 19.10
C GLY A 72 -11.50 -7.02 18.12
N ARG A 73 -11.22 -5.81 18.60
CA ARG A 73 -10.82 -4.68 17.74
C ARG A 73 -9.34 -4.66 17.38
N PHE A 74 -8.48 -5.21 18.25
CA PHE A 74 -7.03 -5.23 18.07
C PHE A 74 -6.53 -6.64 17.78
N VAL A 75 -5.73 -6.81 16.75
CA VAL A 75 -5.07 -8.09 16.42
C VAL A 75 -3.85 -8.26 17.30
N GLN A 76 -3.92 -9.24 18.21
CA GLN A 76 -2.83 -9.60 19.11
C GLN A 76 -1.89 -10.62 18.47
N SER A 77 -2.45 -11.60 17.75
CA SER A 77 -1.65 -12.64 17.08
C SER A 77 -2.28 -13.11 15.79
N ILE A 78 -1.43 -13.56 14.87
CA ILE A 78 -1.84 -14.27 13.65
C ILE A 78 -0.98 -15.53 13.56
N GLY A 79 -1.61 -16.70 13.43
CA GLY A 79 -0.93 -18.00 13.33
C GLY A 79 0.02 -18.28 14.50
N GLY A 80 -0.38 -17.91 15.72
CA GLY A 80 0.40 -18.10 16.95
C GLY A 80 1.52 -17.07 17.16
N LEU A 81 1.83 -16.20 16.19
CA LEU A 81 2.85 -15.14 16.31
C LEU A 81 2.22 -13.92 16.99
N SER A 82 2.57 -13.66 18.23
CA SER A 82 1.99 -12.59 19.06
C SER A 82 2.83 -11.33 19.07
N GLY A 83 2.15 -10.18 18.98
CA GLY A 83 2.74 -8.87 19.22
C GLY A 83 3.27 -8.75 20.65
N LYS A 84 4.37 -8.05 20.84
CA LYS A 84 5.02 -7.81 22.12
C LYS A 84 4.75 -6.41 22.68
N GLY A 85 4.06 -5.57 21.92
CA GLY A 85 3.74 -4.19 22.29
C GLY A 85 4.98 -3.37 22.63
N ALA A 86 4.83 -2.46 23.59
CA ALA A 86 5.91 -1.55 24.00
C ALA A 86 7.14 -2.29 24.58
N SER A 87 6.95 -3.43 25.25
CA SER A 87 8.05 -4.19 25.86
C SER A 87 9.00 -4.80 24.83
N GLY A 88 8.51 -5.14 23.64
CA GLY A 88 9.34 -5.75 22.59
C GLY A 88 9.40 -4.92 21.30
N GLN A 89 8.68 -3.82 21.23
CA GLN A 89 8.58 -2.93 20.06
C GLN A 89 8.30 -3.68 18.74
N VAL A 90 7.49 -4.74 18.83
CA VAL A 90 7.09 -5.57 17.68
C VAL A 90 5.59 -5.80 17.75
N ASP A 91 4.89 -5.47 16.68
CA ASP A 91 3.44 -5.63 16.59
C ASP A 91 2.98 -5.91 15.16
N TRP A 92 1.66 -6.16 15.03
CA TRP A 92 0.97 -6.34 13.76
C TRP A 92 0.49 -4.99 13.22
N PHE A 93 0.90 -4.67 12.02
CA PHE A 93 0.43 -3.53 11.24
C PHE A 93 -0.25 -4.02 9.97
N TYR A 94 -1.19 -3.25 9.43
CA TYR A 94 -1.80 -3.63 8.17
C TYR A 94 -1.92 -2.45 7.20
N PHE A 95 -1.84 -2.80 5.93
CA PHE A 95 -1.91 -1.91 4.79
C PHE A 95 -3.04 -2.36 3.88
N VAL A 96 -3.76 -1.41 3.30
CA VAL A 96 -4.69 -1.67 2.21
C VAL A 96 -4.23 -0.88 1.00
N ASN A 97 -4.05 -1.55 -0.13
CA ASN A 97 -3.52 -0.97 -1.35
C ASN A 97 -2.15 -0.28 -1.14
N GLY A 98 -1.35 -0.80 -0.23
CA GLY A 98 -0.03 -0.27 0.10
C GLY A 98 -0.04 0.94 1.03
N ILE A 99 -1.19 1.35 1.57
CA ILE A 99 -1.30 2.46 2.52
C ILE A 99 -1.61 1.92 3.91
N GLU A 100 -0.84 2.36 4.91
CA GLU A 100 -1.06 2.01 6.31
C GLU A 100 -2.45 2.48 6.76
N ALA A 101 -3.22 1.57 7.32
CA ALA A 101 -4.57 1.91 7.73
C ALA A 101 -4.57 2.81 8.97
N SER A 102 -5.46 3.82 8.94
CA SER A 102 -5.66 4.76 10.05
C SER A 102 -6.78 4.38 10.99
N VAL A 103 -7.50 3.31 10.68
CA VAL A 103 -8.62 2.78 11.46
C VAL A 103 -8.38 1.33 11.81
N GLY A 104 -9.10 0.82 12.81
CA GLY A 104 -9.04 -0.59 13.19
C GLY A 104 -9.48 -1.53 12.07
N ALA A 105 -8.93 -2.73 12.03
CA ALA A 105 -9.27 -3.73 10.99
C ALA A 105 -10.74 -4.17 11.02
N ALA A 106 -11.42 -4.02 12.16
CA ALA A 106 -12.84 -4.27 12.28
C ALA A 106 -13.72 -3.18 11.66
N GLU A 107 -13.16 -2.00 11.46
CA GLU A 107 -13.85 -0.81 10.94
C GLU A 107 -13.58 -0.58 9.44
N TYR A 108 -12.47 -1.13 8.93
CA TYR A 108 -12.12 -0.96 7.51
C TYR A 108 -12.91 -1.94 6.64
N THR A 109 -13.88 -1.41 5.89
CA THR A 109 -14.64 -2.18 4.90
C THR A 109 -13.85 -2.30 3.60
N LEU A 110 -13.74 -3.53 3.09
CA LEU A 110 -13.00 -3.85 1.87
C LEU A 110 -13.79 -3.50 0.61
N SER A 111 -13.06 -3.12 -0.42
CA SER A 111 -13.58 -2.92 -1.77
C SER A 111 -13.03 -3.99 -2.73
N PRO A 112 -13.78 -4.31 -3.81
CA PRO A 112 -13.28 -5.18 -4.86
C PRO A 112 -11.94 -4.69 -5.42
N GLY A 113 -10.97 -5.60 -5.55
CA GLY A 113 -9.63 -5.30 -6.02
C GLY A 113 -8.62 -4.98 -4.91
N ASP A 114 -9.06 -4.76 -3.67
CA ASP A 114 -8.15 -4.42 -2.57
C ASP A 114 -7.07 -5.49 -2.36
N VAL A 115 -5.88 -5.01 -2.04
CA VAL A 115 -4.73 -5.80 -1.60
C VAL A 115 -4.45 -5.46 -0.14
N VAL A 116 -4.74 -6.40 0.75
CA VAL A 116 -4.48 -6.29 2.19
C VAL A 116 -3.13 -6.96 2.48
N GLN A 117 -2.23 -6.26 3.13
CA GLN A 117 -0.99 -6.83 3.65
C GLN A 117 -0.89 -6.59 5.15
N TRP A 118 -0.87 -7.67 5.92
CA TRP A 118 -0.49 -7.65 7.33
C TRP A 118 1.00 -7.91 7.45
N ASP A 119 1.68 -7.18 8.35
CA ASP A 119 3.10 -7.38 8.61
C ASP A 119 3.40 -7.33 10.10
N TYR A 120 4.09 -8.36 10.57
CA TYR A 120 4.65 -8.42 11.92
C TYR A 120 6.02 -7.78 11.90
N ARG A 121 6.13 -6.57 12.43
CA ARG A 121 7.34 -5.77 12.30
C ARG A 121 7.75 -5.06 13.59
N ARG A 122 9.02 -4.80 13.68
CA ARG A 122 9.55 -3.83 14.64
C ARG A 122 9.04 -2.42 14.26
N TRP A 123 8.90 -1.57 15.29
CA TRP A 123 8.46 -0.19 15.08
C TRP A 123 9.35 0.85 15.79
N ASP A 124 10.48 0.42 16.40
CA ASP A 124 11.46 1.28 17.07
C ASP A 124 12.11 2.31 16.12
N ALA A 125 12.50 1.89 14.90
CA ALA A 125 13.08 2.80 13.90
C ALA A 125 12.04 3.65 13.16
N ALA A 126 10.81 3.14 13.04
CA ALA A 126 9.69 3.85 12.41
C ALA A 126 8.38 3.36 13.01
N MET A 127 7.80 4.15 13.92
CA MET A 127 6.48 3.86 14.48
C MET A 127 5.45 3.71 13.36
N ARG A 128 5.48 4.59 12.38
CA ARG A 128 4.62 4.56 11.21
C ARG A 128 5.42 4.33 9.94
N VAL A 129 4.88 3.51 9.07
CA VAL A 129 5.31 3.36 7.68
C VAL A 129 4.09 3.69 6.80
N PRO A 130 3.88 4.97 6.46
CA PRO A 130 2.60 5.41 5.89
C PRO A 130 2.24 4.76 4.58
N ALA A 131 3.24 4.36 3.78
CA ALA A 131 3.03 3.71 2.50
C ALA A 131 4.13 2.71 2.15
N ILE A 132 3.77 1.65 1.42
CA ILE A 132 4.67 0.61 0.91
C ILE A 132 4.40 0.35 -0.58
N VAL A 133 5.40 -0.17 -1.31
CA VAL A 133 5.27 -0.45 -2.74
C VAL A 133 4.76 -1.87 -3.04
N GLY A 134 4.63 -2.71 -2.02
CA GLY A 134 4.38 -4.15 -2.15
C GLY A 134 3.06 -4.54 -2.79
N ALA A 135 2.11 -3.62 -2.81
CA ALA A 135 0.78 -3.84 -3.38
C ALA A 135 0.69 -3.51 -4.88
N PHE A 136 1.75 -3.01 -5.52
CA PHE A 136 1.71 -2.59 -6.94
C PHE A 136 0.93 -3.62 -7.82
N PRO A 137 0.01 -3.18 -8.69
CA PRO A 137 -0.25 -1.82 -9.17
C PRO A 137 -1.15 -0.96 -8.27
N GLU A 138 -1.55 -1.45 -7.09
CA GLU A 138 -2.27 -0.60 -6.15
C GLU A 138 -1.35 0.46 -5.48
N PRO A 139 -1.90 1.62 -5.17
CA PRO A 139 -3.30 2.06 -5.23
C PRO A 139 -3.74 2.64 -6.59
N PHE A 140 -2.91 2.55 -7.64
CA PHE A 140 -3.17 3.24 -8.92
C PHE A 140 -4.36 2.66 -9.70
N LEU A 141 -4.64 1.36 -9.54
CA LEU A 141 -5.66 0.67 -10.33
C LEU A 141 -7.06 0.77 -9.70
N HIS A 142 -7.19 0.49 -8.41
CA HIS A 142 -8.48 0.48 -7.72
C HIS A 142 -8.65 1.65 -6.72
N GLY A 143 -7.57 2.38 -6.43
CA GLY A 143 -7.59 3.55 -5.56
C GLY A 143 -7.63 3.21 -4.08
N LEU A 144 -8.33 4.02 -3.30
CA LEU A 144 -8.42 3.90 -1.84
C LEU A 144 -9.86 3.96 -1.37
N LYS A 145 -10.25 3.03 -0.48
CA LYS A 145 -11.62 2.95 0.06
C LYS A 145 -12.70 2.95 -1.05
N GLY A 146 -12.42 2.21 -2.14
CA GLY A 146 -13.33 2.12 -3.30
C GLY A 146 -13.38 3.36 -4.21
N LYS A 147 -12.57 4.38 -3.96
CA LYS A 147 -12.48 5.59 -4.80
C LYS A 147 -11.21 5.56 -5.63
N ARG A 148 -11.36 5.70 -6.95
CA ARG A 148 -10.23 5.90 -7.87
C ARG A 148 -9.85 7.37 -7.91
N TYR A 149 -8.55 7.61 -8.00
CA TYR A 149 -7.99 8.97 -8.10
C TYR A 149 -7.22 9.12 -9.42
N PRO A 150 -7.17 10.33 -9.98
CA PRO A 150 -6.27 10.61 -11.11
C PRO A 150 -4.83 10.24 -10.79
N VAL A 151 -4.13 9.65 -11.75
CA VAL A 151 -2.71 9.30 -11.63
C VAL A 151 -1.89 10.29 -12.45
N ARG A 152 -0.90 10.93 -11.81
CA ARG A 152 0.03 11.86 -12.45
C ARG A 152 1.45 11.33 -12.39
N VAL A 153 2.10 11.25 -13.54
CA VAL A 153 3.53 10.93 -13.62
C VAL A 153 4.28 12.25 -13.81
N GLU A 154 4.95 12.69 -12.76
CA GLU A 154 5.71 13.93 -12.72
C GLU A 154 7.17 13.66 -13.05
N CYS A 155 7.61 14.12 -14.20
CA CYS A 155 8.96 13.87 -14.68
C CYS A 155 9.81 15.15 -14.66
N ALA A 156 11.11 14.99 -14.34
CA ALA A 156 12.08 16.06 -14.53
C ALA A 156 12.28 16.38 -16.03
N ASP A 157 12.11 15.36 -16.87
CA ASP A 157 12.09 15.43 -18.33
C ASP A 157 11.10 14.38 -18.83
N ASP A 158 10.00 14.84 -19.39
CA ASP A 158 8.89 14.00 -19.87
C ASP A 158 9.30 13.11 -21.06
N SER A 159 10.27 13.56 -21.84
CA SER A 159 10.85 12.84 -22.99
C SER A 159 11.88 11.79 -22.58
N SER A 160 12.31 11.76 -21.33
CA SER A 160 13.35 10.85 -20.87
C SER A 160 12.92 9.37 -20.94
N PRO A 161 13.84 8.44 -21.27
CA PRO A 161 13.51 7.01 -21.29
C PRO A 161 12.95 6.47 -19.98
N PRO A 162 13.43 6.86 -18.78
CA PRO A 162 12.82 6.42 -17.52
C PRO A 162 11.38 6.89 -17.36
N CYS A 163 11.03 8.11 -17.76
CA CYS A 163 9.67 8.64 -17.69
C CYS A 163 8.72 7.84 -18.58
N ARG A 164 9.10 7.64 -19.87
CA ARG A 164 8.31 6.81 -20.79
C ARG A 164 8.14 5.38 -20.29
N LEU A 165 9.20 4.80 -19.70
CA LEU A 165 9.14 3.45 -19.16
C LEU A 165 8.15 3.35 -18.00
N VAL A 166 8.14 4.31 -17.06
CA VAL A 166 7.20 4.35 -15.93
C VAL A 166 5.76 4.48 -16.44
N LYS A 167 5.48 5.42 -17.36
CA LYS A 167 4.16 5.55 -18.00
C LYS A 167 3.70 4.24 -18.64
N GLY A 168 4.53 3.63 -19.48
CA GLY A 168 4.19 2.36 -20.13
C GLY A 168 4.04 1.18 -19.17
N ARG A 169 4.69 1.20 -17.98
CA ARG A 169 4.47 0.19 -16.95
C ARG A 169 3.11 0.35 -16.26
N LEU A 170 2.71 1.57 -15.98
CA LEU A 170 1.38 1.86 -15.44
C LEU A 170 0.28 1.50 -16.44
N GLU A 171 0.43 1.87 -17.70
CA GLU A 171 -0.51 1.50 -18.78
C GLU A 171 -0.67 -0.02 -18.92
N ARG A 172 0.44 -0.78 -18.95
CA ARG A 172 0.39 -2.26 -19.00
C ARG A 172 -0.26 -2.88 -17.75
N ALA A 173 -0.24 -2.18 -16.62
CA ALA A 173 -0.95 -2.58 -15.42
C ALA A 173 -2.43 -2.18 -15.42
N GLY A 174 -2.94 -1.55 -16.50
CA GLY A 174 -4.32 -1.08 -16.63
C GLY A 174 -4.59 0.29 -16.00
N VAL A 175 -3.53 1.04 -15.67
CA VAL A 175 -3.64 2.35 -15.03
C VAL A 175 -3.57 3.47 -16.07
N ALA A 176 -4.64 4.26 -16.17
CA ALA A 176 -4.64 5.48 -16.96
C ALA A 176 -3.85 6.57 -16.20
N ALA A 177 -2.67 6.91 -16.69
CA ALA A 177 -1.80 7.92 -16.10
C ALA A 177 -1.53 9.06 -17.08
N THR A 178 -1.54 10.29 -16.59
CA THR A 178 -1.22 11.48 -17.40
C THR A 178 0.10 12.09 -16.96
N GLY A 179 0.83 12.68 -17.92
CA GLY A 179 2.07 13.40 -17.64
C GLY A 179 1.81 14.74 -16.95
N ALA A 180 2.76 15.16 -16.12
CA ALA A 180 2.80 16.47 -15.51
C ALA A 180 4.26 16.92 -15.30
N SER A 181 4.48 18.21 -15.24
CA SER A 181 5.78 18.75 -14.86
C SER A 181 6.05 18.48 -13.39
N LEU A 182 7.32 18.31 -13.06
CA LEU A 182 7.74 17.97 -11.69
C LEU A 182 7.29 19.02 -10.67
N GLY A 183 6.56 18.59 -9.65
CA GLY A 183 6.09 19.43 -8.56
C GLY A 183 4.86 20.29 -8.87
N THR A 184 4.20 20.10 -10.01
CA THR A 184 3.05 20.93 -10.41
C THR A 184 1.70 20.30 -10.12
N SER A 185 1.63 19.01 -9.82
CA SER A 185 0.36 18.35 -9.50
C SER A 185 -0.15 18.77 -8.13
N GLY A 186 -1.47 18.84 -7.99
CA GLY A 186 -2.10 18.99 -6.68
C GLY A 186 -1.71 17.85 -5.74
N THR A 187 -1.75 18.12 -4.43
CA THR A 187 -1.33 17.15 -3.43
C THR A 187 -2.45 16.23 -2.96
N ARG A 188 -3.70 16.70 -2.98
CA ARG A 188 -4.86 15.94 -2.48
C ARG A 188 -5.63 15.26 -3.60
N HIS A 189 -6.09 14.04 -3.32
CA HIS A 189 -6.94 13.25 -4.23
C HIS A 189 -6.31 13.00 -5.63
N VAL A 190 -4.98 12.97 -5.68
CA VAL A 190 -4.18 12.63 -6.85
C VAL A 190 -3.10 11.65 -6.43
N LEU A 191 -2.96 10.56 -7.14
CA LEU A 191 -1.86 9.62 -6.96
C LEU A 191 -0.70 10.08 -7.85
N ARG A 192 0.43 10.41 -7.23
CA ARG A 192 1.57 11.00 -7.91
C ARG A 192 2.71 10.00 -8.02
N VAL A 193 3.37 9.97 -9.17
CA VAL A 193 4.59 9.18 -9.39
C VAL A 193 5.70 10.14 -9.88
N VAL A 194 6.61 10.47 -8.99
CA VAL A 194 7.74 11.36 -9.26
C VAL A 194 8.88 10.57 -9.89
N VAL A 195 9.32 10.97 -11.09
CA VAL A 195 10.42 10.31 -11.84
C VAL A 195 11.53 11.32 -12.11
N ALA A 196 12.55 11.29 -11.29
CA ALA A 196 13.67 12.26 -11.41
C ALA A 196 14.92 11.79 -10.65
N PRO A 197 16.11 12.23 -11.02
CA PRO A 197 17.28 12.13 -10.15
C PRO A 197 17.01 12.84 -8.81
N TRP A 198 17.59 12.34 -7.72
CA TRP A 198 17.36 12.86 -6.37
C TRP A 198 17.46 14.39 -6.27
N LYS A 199 18.49 14.98 -6.89
CA LYS A 199 18.69 16.44 -6.87
C LYS A 199 17.47 17.23 -7.35
N ARG A 200 16.68 16.65 -8.26
CA ARG A 200 15.44 17.23 -8.77
C ARG A 200 14.22 16.73 -7.98
N ALA A 201 14.15 15.44 -7.68
CA ALA A 201 13.01 14.83 -7.00
C ALA A 201 12.71 15.47 -5.63
N LYS A 202 13.76 15.87 -4.89
CA LYS A 202 13.63 16.50 -3.56
C LYS A 202 12.92 17.86 -3.53
N ILE A 203 12.63 18.49 -4.68
CA ILE A 203 11.79 19.70 -4.71
C ILE A 203 10.33 19.38 -4.31
N VAL A 204 9.90 18.13 -4.49
CA VAL A 204 8.62 17.65 -3.99
C VAL A 204 8.77 17.41 -2.49
N ALA A 205 8.04 18.18 -1.67
CA ALA A 205 8.20 18.17 -0.22
C ALA A 205 8.08 16.76 0.41
N ALA A 206 7.10 15.97 -0.05
CA ALA A 206 6.93 14.58 0.39
C ALA A 206 8.20 13.74 0.14
N VAL A 207 8.83 13.91 -1.03
CA VAL A 207 10.05 13.17 -1.42
C VAL A 207 11.26 13.63 -0.60
N ALA A 208 11.33 14.92 -0.25
CA ALA A 208 12.43 15.47 0.55
C ALA A 208 12.59 14.79 1.92
N ALA A 209 11.51 14.22 2.47
CA ALA A 209 11.53 13.46 3.73
C ALA A 209 12.48 12.25 3.71
N LEU A 210 12.82 11.71 2.53
CA LEU A 210 13.82 10.64 2.39
C LEU A 210 15.22 11.05 2.88
N ALA A 211 15.53 12.33 2.96
CA ALA A 211 16.79 12.80 3.53
C ALA A 211 16.86 12.65 5.04
N GLN A 212 15.73 12.51 5.73
CA GLN A 212 15.61 12.39 7.18
C GLN A 212 15.57 10.93 7.66
N GLY A 213 15.33 9.98 6.74
CA GLY A 213 15.27 8.55 7.03
C GLY A 213 13.89 8.05 7.49
N PRO A 214 13.83 6.83 8.07
CA PRO A 214 12.56 6.10 8.24
C PRO A 214 11.62 6.73 9.26
N GLN A 215 12.09 7.43 10.28
CA GLN A 215 11.21 8.11 11.25
C GLN A 215 10.31 9.16 10.59
N SER A 216 10.81 9.84 9.55
CA SER A 216 10.07 10.89 8.85
C SER A 216 9.37 10.40 7.58
N SER A 217 9.97 9.44 6.88
CA SER A 217 9.48 8.97 5.58
C SER A 217 8.81 7.60 5.61
N GLY A 218 9.04 6.79 6.63
CA GLY A 218 8.69 5.37 6.66
C GLY A 218 9.55 4.50 5.73
N VAL A 219 10.55 5.08 5.04
CA VAL A 219 11.37 4.39 4.06
C VAL A 219 12.77 4.12 4.62
N PHE A 220 13.19 2.87 4.58
CA PHE A 220 14.50 2.41 5.11
C PHE A 220 15.62 2.64 4.09
N ALA A 221 15.65 3.86 3.56
CA ALA A 221 16.73 4.40 2.74
C ALA A 221 16.87 5.89 3.02
N ARG A 222 18.08 6.44 2.91
CA ARG A 222 18.33 7.84 3.19
C ARG A 222 19.33 8.46 2.23
N PHE A 223 18.93 9.55 1.58
CA PHE A 223 19.86 10.39 0.83
C PHE A 223 20.62 11.32 1.77
N ALA A 224 21.94 11.33 1.67
CA ALA A 224 22.85 12.06 2.54
C ALA A 224 23.90 12.86 1.77
N ARG A 225 24.72 13.65 2.48
CA ARG A 225 25.82 14.44 1.93
C ARG A 225 25.40 15.31 0.73
N GLY A 226 24.29 16.05 0.89
CA GLY A 226 23.71 16.87 -0.18
C GLY A 226 23.12 16.08 -1.36
N GLY A 227 22.80 14.78 -1.15
CA GLY A 227 22.28 13.91 -2.17
C GLY A 227 23.33 13.22 -3.04
N ARG A 228 24.57 13.16 -2.55
CA ARG A 228 25.67 12.43 -3.20
C ARG A 228 25.77 10.97 -2.81
N VAL A 229 25.11 10.60 -1.70
CA VAL A 229 25.14 9.25 -1.15
C VAL A 229 23.72 8.77 -0.87
N LEU A 230 23.45 7.52 -1.18
CA LEU A 230 22.23 6.80 -0.79
C LEU A 230 22.64 5.70 0.19
N TYR A 231 22.21 5.81 1.44
CA TYR A 231 22.34 4.76 2.43
C TYR A 231 21.15 3.82 2.36
N LEU A 232 21.39 2.52 2.41
CA LEU A 232 20.40 1.49 2.61
C LEU A 232 20.41 1.14 4.11
N LEU A 233 19.23 1.10 4.71
CA LEU A 233 19.08 0.97 6.16
C LEU A 233 18.48 -0.40 6.50
N GLY A 234 18.88 -0.92 7.64
CA GLY A 234 18.32 -2.11 8.24
C GLY A 234 17.05 -1.83 9.04
N PRO A 235 16.41 -2.88 9.58
CA PRO A 235 15.13 -2.79 10.29
C PRO A 235 15.15 -1.87 11.52
N SER A 236 16.30 -1.65 12.14
CA SER A 236 16.47 -0.73 13.29
C SER A 236 16.91 0.67 12.84
N GLY A 237 16.90 0.97 11.54
CA GLY A 237 17.31 2.26 10.99
C GLY A 237 18.81 2.46 10.86
N GLU A 238 19.61 1.47 11.19
CA GLU A 238 21.08 1.47 11.06
C GLU A 238 21.51 1.43 9.58
N VAL A 239 22.65 2.03 9.26
CA VAL A 239 23.22 1.96 7.90
C VAL A 239 23.81 0.57 7.68
N THR A 240 23.19 -0.21 6.82
CA THR A 240 23.69 -1.55 6.45
C THR A 240 24.65 -1.50 5.27
N SER A 241 24.45 -0.56 4.35
CA SER A 241 25.35 -0.36 3.22
C SER A 241 25.20 1.00 2.58
N THR A 242 26.23 1.39 1.84
CA THR A 242 26.19 2.53 0.92
C THR A 242 25.89 2.00 -0.47
N ALA A 243 24.83 2.53 -1.08
CA ALA A 243 24.45 2.11 -2.42
C ALA A 243 25.51 2.52 -3.46
N PRO A 244 25.94 1.62 -4.35
CA PRO A 244 26.88 1.93 -5.40
C PRO A 244 26.31 2.92 -6.43
N PRO A 245 27.16 3.60 -7.22
CA PRO A 245 26.72 4.44 -8.34
C PRO A 245 25.77 3.70 -9.28
N GLY A 246 24.77 4.40 -9.82
CA GLY A 246 23.75 3.80 -10.68
C GLY A 246 22.65 3.05 -9.91
N THR A 247 22.64 3.13 -8.58
CA THR A 247 21.51 2.61 -7.77
C THR A 247 20.34 3.60 -7.80
N GLY A 248 19.16 3.06 -8.06
CA GLY A 248 17.89 3.75 -7.94
C GLY A 248 17.05 3.24 -6.77
N LEU A 249 16.04 4.00 -6.42
CA LEU A 249 15.07 3.72 -5.35
C LEU A 249 13.65 3.83 -5.89
N VAL A 250 12.82 2.83 -5.61
CA VAL A 250 11.36 2.92 -5.72
C VAL A 250 10.80 2.87 -4.32
N ALA A 251 10.09 3.91 -3.93
CA ALA A 251 9.46 4.01 -2.62
C ALA A 251 8.10 4.69 -2.72
N ALA A 252 7.26 4.48 -1.73
CA ALA A 252 5.98 5.16 -1.56
C ALA A 252 6.00 5.98 -0.28
N LEU A 253 5.40 7.16 -0.33
CA LEU A 253 5.31 8.12 0.76
C LEU A 253 3.85 8.58 0.89
N ALA A 254 3.40 8.79 2.09
CA ALA A 254 2.08 9.35 2.37
C ALA A 254 2.17 10.33 3.55
N PRO A 255 2.56 11.59 3.32
CA PRO A 255 2.62 12.61 4.36
C PRO A 255 1.27 12.79 5.06
N SER A 256 0.18 12.59 4.35
CA SER A 256 -1.18 12.52 4.87
C SER A 256 -1.95 11.40 4.17
N GLN A 257 -3.16 11.09 4.68
CA GLN A 257 -4.02 10.05 4.08
C GLN A 257 -4.48 10.39 2.65
N ASP A 258 -4.52 11.67 2.31
CA ASP A 258 -5.00 12.18 1.02
C ASP A 258 -3.86 12.52 0.06
N GLU A 259 -2.60 12.48 0.52
CA GLU A 259 -1.43 12.77 -0.28
C GLU A 259 -0.54 11.51 -0.40
N ILE A 260 -0.55 10.89 -1.57
CA ILE A 260 0.24 9.69 -1.85
C ILE A 260 1.19 9.98 -3.01
N VAL A 261 2.48 9.79 -2.73
CA VAL A 261 3.56 10.06 -3.67
C VAL A 261 4.45 8.84 -3.78
N TRP A 262 4.46 8.23 -4.93
CA TRP A 262 5.49 7.27 -5.27
C TRP A 262 6.70 7.98 -5.88
N VAL A 263 7.89 7.50 -5.60
CA VAL A 263 9.11 8.06 -6.15
C VAL A 263 9.95 6.98 -6.84
N VAL A 264 10.33 7.29 -8.06
CA VAL A 264 11.27 6.53 -8.90
C VAL A 264 12.49 7.44 -9.09
N THR A 265 13.50 7.25 -8.25
CA THR A 265 14.63 8.18 -8.16
C THR A 265 15.96 7.44 -8.10
N GLY A 266 17.06 8.18 -8.03
CA GLY A 266 18.40 7.66 -7.88
C GLY A 266 19.41 8.81 -7.79
N LEU A 267 20.67 8.48 -7.49
CA LEU A 267 21.75 9.47 -7.41
C LEU A 267 22.02 10.13 -8.77
N ASP A 268 21.83 9.37 -9.84
CA ASP A 268 22.08 9.76 -11.23
C ASP A 268 21.02 9.20 -12.19
N GLY A 269 21.12 9.50 -13.48
CA GLY A 269 20.19 9.02 -14.51
C GLY A 269 20.21 7.50 -14.67
N ARG A 270 21.34 6.82 -14.41
CA ARG A 270 21.44 5.34 -14.44
C ARG A 270 20.62 4.74 -13.31
N GLY A 271 20.70 5.34 -12.11
CA GLY A 271 19.90 4.95 -10.97
C GLY A 271 18.41 5.12 -11.24
N VAL A 272 17.97 6.26 -11.79
CA VAL A 272 16.56 6.47 -12.17
C VAL A 272 16.10 5.41 -13.17
N ALA A 273 16.92 5.10 -14.17
CA ALA A 273 16.61 4.06 -15.16
C ALA A 273 16.51 2.66 -14.51
N ALA A 274 17.37 2.35 -13.53
CA ALA A 274 17.30 1.09 -12.79
C ALA A 274 16.01 1.00 -11.96
N ALA A 275 15.65 2.07 -11.24
CA ALA A 275 14.39 2.16 -10.48
C ALA A 275 13.16 2.02 -11.40
N ALA A 276 13.15 2.70 -12.54
CA ALA A 276 12.06 2.60 -13.52
C ALA A 276 11.89 1.16 -14.05
N ARG A 277 12.99 0.43 -14.25
CA ARG A 277 12.92 -1.01 -14.63
C ARG A 277 12.38 -1.88 -13.50
N ALA A 278 12.60 -1.53 -12.25
CA ALA A 278 12.11 -2.27 -11.09
C ALA A 278 10.63 -1.98 -10.75
N LEU A 279 9.99 -1.02 -11.42
CA LEU A 279 8.58 -0.71 -11.20
C LEU A 279 7.68 -1.76 -11.86
N ASP A 280 7.60 -2.95 -11.29
CA ASP A 280 6.72 -4.04 -11.71
C ASP A 280 6.28 -4.91 -10.53
N ALA A 281 5.17 -5.64 -10.72
CA ALA A 281 4.54 -6.42 -9.64
C ALA A 281 5.44 -7.52 -9.07
N ARG A 282 6.38 -8.09 -9.84
CA ARG A 282 7.30 -9.13 -9.36
C ARG A 282 8.38 -8.51 -8.47
N SER A 283 9.03 -7.46 -8.95
CA SER A 283 10.11 -6.77 -8.24
C SER A 283 9.63 -6.14 -6.93
N LEU A 284 8.41 -5.60 -6.92
CA LEU A 284 7.87 -4.86 -5.77
C LEU A 284 7.10 -5.74 -4.77
N LYS A 285 6.73 -6.97 -5.14
CA LYS A 285 5.84 -7.82 -4.34
C LYS A 285 6.26 -7.94 -2.88
N ASP A 286 5.36 -7.57 -1.97
CA ASP A 286 5.51 -7.56 -0.51
C ASP A 286 6.58 -6.58 0.04
N ALA A 287 7.30 -5.85 -0.81
CA ALA A 287 8.36 -4.95 -0.39
C ALA A 287 7.82 -3.65 0.22
N TYR A 288 8.54 -3.10 1.17
CA TYR A 288 8.30 -1.76 1.71
C TYR A 288 8.83 -0.70 0.74
N ALA A 289 10.05 -0.87 0.31
CA ALA A 289 10.66 -0.13 -0.80
C ALA A 289 11.65 -1.05 -1.52
N VAL A 290 12.21 -0.64 -2.65
CA VAL A 290 13.26 -1.40 -3.33
C VAL A 290 14.39 -0.49 -3.81
N ALA A 291 15.61 -0.94 -3.61
CA ALA A 291 16.79 -0.41 -4.28
C ALA A 291 17.11 -1.26 -5.51
N ALA A 292 17.42 -0.62 -6.63
CA ALA A 292 17.66 -1.32 -7.89
C ALA A 292 18.94 -0.83 -8.56
N THR A 293 19.72 -1.77 -9.07
CA THR A 293 20.84 -1.54 -9.98
C THR A 293 20.56 -2.20 -11.33
N ARG A 294 21.50 -2.12 -12.28
CA ARG A 294 21.37 -2.86 -13.53
C ARG A 294 21.45 -4.36 -13.27
N GLY A 295 20.29 -5.04 -13.27
CA GLY A 295 20.20 -6.50 -13.12
C GLY A 295 19.97 -7.00 -11.69
N ARG A 296 19.94 -6.14 -10.66
CA ARG A 296 19.65 -6.54 -9.28
C ARG A 296 18.62 -5.63 -8.64
N VAL A 297 17.63 -6.25 -7.99
CA VAL A 297 16.65 -5.58 -7.14
C VAL A 297 16.81 -6.11 -5.72
N VAL A 298 16.91 -5.20 -4.76
CA VAL A 298 17.02 -5.49 -3.33
C VAL A 298 15.80 -4.90 -2.65
N LYS A 299 15.04 -5.72 -1.95
CA LYS A 299 13.95 -5.24 -1.09
C LYS A 299 14.56 -4.58 0.13
N LEU A 300 14.02 -3.44 0.48
CA LEU A 300 14.36 -2.72 1.71
C LEU A 300 13.31 -3.01 2.78
N PRO A 301 13.73 -2.94 4.03
CA PRO A 301 12.79 -2.93 5.14
C PRO A 301 11.73 -1.87 5.01
#